data_b141c9e9d6802cbca0cda9103d938995
#
_entry.id   b141c9e9d6802cbca0cda9103d938995
#
_cell.length_a   1.000
_cell.length_b   1.000
_cell.length_c   1.000
_cell.angle_alpha   90.00
_cell.angle_beta   90.00
_cell.angle_gamma   90.00
#
_symmetry.space_group_name_H-M   'P 1'
#
loop_
_entity.id
_entity.type
_entity.pdbx_description
1 polymer ?
#
loop_
_entity_poly.entity_id
_entity_poly.type
_entity_poly.pdbx_seq_one_letter_code
_entity_poly.pdbx_strand_id
1 'polypeptide(L)'
;MKAVCVYCGSSSGVRPVYADAARAIGRALVDAGLTLVYGGGRVGLMGVIADEVMAAGGHAVGVIPELLVDKEVGHTGLSELHVVPDMHHRKKMMADLADAFVAMPGGAGTLEEFFEVYTWAQLGYHRKPVALYNIDSFYDPLIALLRHTVDEGFMRPTYFDALCLDAEPVALIEQLRRYQPPVRDKWAPDAAK
;
A
#
# COMPACT_ATOMS: atom_id res chain seq x y z
N MET A 1 -2.48 -5.89 14.12
CA MET A 1 -2.35 -5.87 12.65
C MET A 1 -2.29 -7.31 12.17
N LYS A 2 -3.20 -7.71 11.28
CA LYS A 2 -3.33 -9.07 10.73
C LYS A 2 -3.14 -9.10 9.21
N ALA A 3 -3.50 -8.02 8.52
CA ALA A 3 -3.44 -7.92 7.07
C ALA A 3 -2.86 -6.58 6.60
N VAL A 4 -2.07 -6.63 5.53
CA VAL A 4 -1.47 -5.45 4.88
C VAL A 4 -1.91 -5.40 3.43
N CYS A 5 -2.49 -4.28 3.03
CA CYS A 5 -2.79 -4.01 1.63
C CYS A 5 -1.54 -3.46 0.95
N VAL A 6 -1.15 -4.08 -0.17
CA VAL A 6 -0.01 -3.65 -0.96
C VAL A 6 -0.49 -3.18 -2.34
N TYR A 7 -0.27 -1.91 -2.62
CA TYR A 7 -0.45 -1.29 -3.94
C TYR A 7 0.87 -1.31 -4.69
N CYS A 8 0.89 -1.82 -5.90
CA CYS A 8 2.12 -1.93 -6.69
C CYS A 8 1.82 -1.94 -8.20
N GLY A 9 2.86 -1.79 -9.01
CA GLY A 9 2.70 -1.73 -10.46
C GLY A 9 2.19 -3.04 -11.07
N SER A 10 1.26 -2.92 -12.05
CA SER A 10 0.92 -3.99 -13.00
C SER A 10 2.03 -4.25 -14.03
N SER A 11 3.15 -3.54 -13.94
CA SER A 11 4.41 -3.76 -14.64
C SER A 11 5.51 -4.00 -13.61
N SER A 12 6.54 -4.79 -13.96
CA SER A 12 7.71 -5.02 -13.09
C SER A 12 8.70 -3.85 -13.09
N GLY A 13 8.48 -2.84 -13.93
CA GLY A 13 9.46 -1.80 -14.17
C GLY A 13 10.65 -2.30 -14.99
N VAL A 14 11.61 -1.42 -15.27
CA VAL A 14 12.79 -1.75 -16.11
C VAL A 14 13.96 -2.30 -15.30
N ARG A 15 13.94 -2.17 -13.98
CA ARG A 15 15.06 -2.57 -13.11
C ARG A 15 14.67 -3.78 -12.25
N PRO A 16 15.51 -4.81 -12.17
CA PRO A 16 15.25 -6.02 -11.38
C PRO A 16 14.99 -5.77 -9.91
N VAL A 17 15.57 -4.71 -9.34
CA VAL A 17 15.46 -4.35 -7.92
C VAL A 17 14.01 -4.23 -7.44
N TYR A 18 13.06 -3.85 -8.31
CA TYR A 18 11.66 -3.74 -7.93
C TYR A 18 10.99 -5.11 -7.74
N ALA A 19 11.31 -6.08 -8.61
CA ALA A 19 10.83 -7.45 -8.46
C ALA A 19 11.47 -8.14 -7.24
N ASP A 20 12.77 -7.89 -7.00
CA ASP A 20 13.47 -8.43 -5.82
C ASP A 20 12.86 -7.86 -4.52
N ALA A 21 12.55 -6.57 -4.50
CA ALA A 21 11.88 -5.94 -3.37
C ALA A 21 10.44 -6.44 -3.16
N ALA A 22 9.71 -6.78 -4.26
CA ALA A 22 8.39 -7.40 -4.15
C ALA A 22 8.46 -8.78 -3.50
N ARG A 23 9.48 -9.58 -3.83
CA ARG A 23 9.73 -10.86 -3.13
C ARG A 23 10.12 -10.63 -1.68
N ALA A 24 11.01 -9.66 -1.42
CA ALA A 24 11.47 -9.37 -0.06
C ALA A 24 10.34 -8.97 0.88
N ILE A 25 9.46 -8.06 0.45
CA ILE A 25 8.31 -7.67 1.28
C ILE A 25 7.28 -8.81 1.38
N GLY A 26 7.05 -9.60 0.31
CA GLY A 26 6.20 -10.79 0.37
C GLY A 26 6.66 -11.78 1.43
N ARG A 27 7.96 -12.10 1.45
CA ARG A 27 8.57 -12.95 2.48
C ARG A 27 8.44 -12.35 3.87
N ALA A 28 8.75 -11.06 4.02
CA ALA A 28 8.67 -10.38 5.31
C ALA A 28 7.23 -10.36 5.89
N LEU A 29 6.21 -10.25 5.04
CA LEU A 29 4.80 -10.38 5.46
C LEU A 29 4.52 -11.77 6.02
N VAL A 30 4.96 -12.83 5.33
CA VAL A 30 4.76 -14.22 5.79
C VAL A 30 5.51 -14.48 7.10
N ASP A 31 6.77 -14.07 7.20
CA ASP A 31 7.58 -14.22 8.41
C ASP A 31 6.99 -13.45 9.60
N ALA A 32 6.28 -12.36 9.33
CA ALA A 32 5.56 -11.58 10.33
C ALA A 32 4.15 -12.13 10.66
N GLY A 33 3.69 -13.22 10.02
CA GLY A 33 2.36 -13.80 10.18
C GLY A 33 1.24 -12.90 9.66
N LEU A 34 1.49 -12.11 8.60
CA LEU A 34 0.55 -11.16 8.03
C LEU A 34 -0.02 -11.66 6.70
N THR A 35 -1.31 -11.41 6.49
CA THR A 35 -1.99 -11.65 5.22
C THR A 35 -1.68 -10.53 4.25
N LEU A 36 -1.36 -10.89 2.99
CA LEU A 36 -1.32 -9.95 1.88
C LEU A 36 -2.74 -9.68 1.36
N VAL A 37 -3.13 -8.41 1.24
CA VAL A 37 -4.30 -7.96 0.47
C VAL A 37 -3.77 -7.16 -0.73
N TYR A 38 -4.26 -7.43 -1.95
CA TYR A 38 -3.75 -6.74 -3.13
C TYR A 38 -4.75 -6.76 -4.30
N GLY A 39 -4.38 -6.19 -5.44
CA GLY A 39 -5.26 -6.02 -6.60
C GLY A 39 -5.65 -7.28 -7.37
N GLY A 40 -5.26 -8.49 -6.95
CA GLY A 40 -5.72 -9.77 -7.49
C GLY A 40 -5.18 -10.17 -8.88
N GLY A 41 -4.41 -9.30 -9.55
CA GLY A 41 -3.80 -9.60 -10.84
C GLY A 41 -2.51 -10.42 -10.72
N ARG A 42 -2.15 -11.13 -11.81
CA ARG A 42 -0.90 -11.92 -11.91
C ARG A 42 0.21 -11.21 -12.68
N VAL A 43 -0.04 -9.99 -13.15
CA VAL A 43 0.91 -9.22 -13.96
C VAL A 43 1.81 -8.32 -13.11
N GLY A 44 3.02 -8.08 -13.59
CA GLY A 44 3.98 -7.15 -12.98
C GLY A 44 4.35 -7.50 -11.54
N LEU A 45 4.53 -6.48 -10.71
CA LEU A 45 4.87 -6.65 -9.29
C LEU A 45 3.75 -7.31 -8.49
N MET A 46 2.48 -7.17 -8.92
CA MET A 46 1.35 -7.85 -8.29
C MET A 46 1.52 -9.37 -8.30
N GLY A 47 1.84 -9.96 -9.46
CA GLY A 47 2.11 -11.40 -9.56
C GLY A 47 3.32 -11.81 -8.73
N VAL A 48 4.41 -11.05 -8.79
CA VAL A 48 5.65 -11.36 -8.06
C VAL A 48 5.44 -11.45 -6.55
N ILE A 49 4.76 -10.46 -5.95
CA ILE A 49 4.52 -10.47 -4.50
C ILE A 49 3.56 -11.59 -4.08
N ALA A 50 2.50 -11.82 -4.87
CA ALA A 50 1.52 -12.86 -4.56
C ALA A 50 2.13 -14.27 -4.69
N ASP A 51 2.86 -14.53 -5.78
CA ASP A 51 3.58 -15.80 -5.99
C ASP A 51 4.56 -16.07 -4.83
N GLU A 52 5.31 -15.05 -4.35
CA GLU A 52 6.23 -15.20 -3.22
C GLU A 52 5.51 -15.52 -1.91
N VAL A 53 4.42 -14.81 -1.60
CA VAL A 53 3.62 -15.07 -0.39
C VAL A 53 3.06 -16.50 -0.40
N MET A 54 2.53 -16.94 -1.55
CA MET A 54 1.99 -18.29 -1.68
C MET A 54 3.09 -19.36 -1.60
N ALA A 55 4.23 -19.14 -2.25
CA ALA A 55 5.39 -20.07 -2.20
C ALA A 55 5.98 -20.18 -0.79
N ALA A 56 5.90 -19.13 0.01
CA ALA A 56 6.33 -19.11 1.40
C ALA A 56 5.30 -19.73 2.38
N GLY A 57 4.16 -20.24 1.90
CA GLY A 57 3.10 -20.80 2.73
C GLY A 57 2.26 -19.75 3.46
N GLY A 58 2.28 -18.49 3.01
CA GLY A 58 1.48 -17.40 3.53
C GLY A 58 0.05 -17.37 3.00
N HIS A 59 -0.67 -16.32 3.35
CA HIS A 59 -2.06 -16.10 2.94
C HIS A 59 -2.17 -14.84 2.09
N ALA A 60 -2.72 -14.95 0.88
CA ALA A 60 -2.91 -13.84 -0.05
C ALA A 60 -4.37 -13.74 -0.49
N VAL A 61 -4.93 -12.54 -0.37
CA VAL A 61 -6.29 -12.17 -0.77
C VAL A 61 -6.21 -11.17 -1.91
N GLY A 62 -6.71 -11.56 -3.08
CA GLY A 62 -6.81 -10.71 -4.25
C GLY A 62 -8.23 -10.11 -4.39
N VAL A 63 -8.31 -8.85 -4.81
CA VAL A 63 -9.59 -8.21 -5.16
C VAL A 63 -9.48 -7.62 -6.55
N ILE A 64 -10.29 -8.11 -7.49
CA ILE A 64 -10.19 -7.75 -8.91
C ILE A 64 -11.57 -7.39 -9.48
N PRO A 65 -11.70 -6.28 -10.24
CA PRO A 65 -12.92 -5.99 -10.98
C PRO A 65 -13.13 -6.96 -12.14
N GLU A 66 -14.39 -7.29 -12.43
CA GLU A 66 -14.77 -8.17 -13.55
C GLU A 66 -14.10 -7.79 -14.87
N LEU A 67 -14.07 -6.48 -15.21
CA LEU A 67 -13.44 -5.98 -16.44
C LEU A 67 -11.92 -6.18 -16.51
N LEU A 68 -11.26 -6.47 -15.39
CA LEU A 68 -9.81 -6.64 -15.32
C LEU A 68 -9.38 -8.12 -15.17
N VAL A 69 -10.33 -9.03 -14.93
CA VAL A 69 -10.01 -10.46 -14.75
C VAL A 69 -9.21 -11.00 -15.95
N ASP A 70 -9.65 -10.70 -17.18
CA ASP A 70 -8.95 -11.14 -18.38
C ASP A 70 -7.70 -10.29 -18.70
N LYS A 71 -7.73 -8.98 -18.37
CA LYS A 71 -6.66 -8.03 -18.71
C LYS A 71 -5.46 -8.09 -17.77
N GLU A 72 -5.70 -8.26 -16.49
CA GLU A 72 -4.67 -8.39 -15.45
C GLU A 72 -4.37 -9.86 -15.12
N VAL A 73 -5.02 -10.79 -15.83
CA VAL A 73 -4.93 -12.23 -15.61
C VAL A 73 -5.15 -12.53 -14.13
N GLY A 74 -6.42 -12.60 -13.70
CA GLY A 74 -6.77 -12.89 -12.31
C GLY A 74 -5.99 -14.08 -11.77
N HIS A 75 -5.38 -13.92 -10.61
CA HIS A 75 -4.45 -14.89 -10.06
C HIS A 75 -5.19 -16.07 -9.43
N THR A 76 -5.24 -17.21 -10.13
CA THR A 76 -6.01 -18.41 -9.73
C THR A 76 -5.35 -19.22 -8.60
N GLY A 77 -4.10 -18.94 -8.25
CA GLY A 77 -3.33 -19.66 -7.23
C GLY A 77 -3.35 -19.02 -5.84
N LEU A 78 -4.23 -18.06 -5.58
CA LEU A 78 -4.34 -17.38 -4.28
C LEU A 78 -5.09 -18.19 -3.24
N SER A 79 -4.97 -17.77 -1.97
CA SER A 79 -5.81 -18.27 -0.90
C SER A 79 -7.28 -17.86 -1.12
N GLU A 80 -7.50 -16.61 -1.54
CA GLU A 80 -8.83 -16.06 -1.87
C GLU A 80 -8.73 -15.09 -3.05
N LEU A 81 -9.71 -15.13 -3.95
CA LEU A 81 -9.87 -14.13 -5.02
C LEU A 81 -11.32 -13.64 -5.05
N HIS A 82 -11.50 -12.36 -4.76
CA HIS A 82 -12.79 -11.68 -4.82
C HIS A 82 -12.93 -10.95 -6.15
N VAL A 83 -13.90 -11.37 -6.96
CA VAL A 83 -14.28 -10.64 -8.19
C VAL A 83 -15.38 -9.65 -7.83
N VAL A 84 -15.19 -8.38 -8.15
CA VAL A 84 -16.08 -7.28 -7.76
C VAL A 84 -16.57 -6.51 -9.00
N PRO A 85 -17.71 -5.78 -8.92
CA PRO A 85 -18.29 -5.14 -10.08
C PRO A 85 -17.42 -4.06 -10.72
N ASP A 86 -16.72 -3.25 -9.92
CA ASP A 86 -16.00 -2.08 -10.41
C ASP A 86 -14.80 -1.69 -9.51
N MET A 87 -14.08 -0.63 -9.91
CA MET A 87 -12.93 -0.11 -9.20
C MET A 87 -13.24 0.48 -7.82
N HIS A 88 -14.44 1.03 -7.61
CA HIS A 88 -14.82 1.57 -6.30
C HIS A 88 -15.02 0.44 -5.29
N HIS A 89 -15.69 -0.64 -5.69
CA HIS A 89 -15.84 -1.83 -4.88
C HIS A 89 -14.49 -2.48 -4.57
N ARG A 90 -13.59 -2.56 -5.59
CA ARG A 90 -12.22 -3.07 -5.40
C ARG A 90 -11.50 -2.32 -4.28
N LYS A 91 -11.35 -1.01 -4.44
CA LYS A 91 -10.60 -0.17 -3.49
C LYS A 91 -11.21 -0.19 -2.09
N LYS A 92 -12.55 -0.09 -2.02
CA LYS A 92 -13.26 -0.17 -0.74
C LYS A 92 -13.03 -1.51 -0.04
N MET A 93 -13.17 -2.64 -0.75
CA MET A 93 -12.95 -3.97 -0.19
C MET A 93 -11.49 -4.17 0.26
N MET A 94 -10.52 -3.79 -0.58
CA MET A 94 -9.10 -3.84 -0.20
C MET A 94 -8.83 -3.05 1.08
N ALA A 95 -9.40 -1.85 1.16
CA ALA A 95 -9.25 -1.01 2.35
C ALA A 95 -9.90 -1.61 3.59
N ASP A 96 -11.07 -2.24 3.48
CA ASP A 96 -11.77 -2.85 4.60
C ASP A 96 -11.04 -4.09 5.14
N LEU A 97 -10.49 -4.92 4.26
CA LEU A 97 -9.79 -6.16 4.61
C LEU A 97 -8.42 -5.91 5.28
N ALA A 98 -7.81 -4.76 5.07
CA ALA A 98 -6.46 -4.47 5.55
C ALA A 98 -6.45 -3.68 6.86
N ASP A 99 -5.39 -3.85 7.63
CA ASP A 99 -5.08 -3.06 8.84
C ASP A 99 -4.02 -1.97 8.57
N ALA A 100 -3.31 -2.07 7.45
CA ALA A 100 -2.25 -1.15 7.03
C ALA A 100 -2.16 -1.12 5.50
N PHE A 101 -1.55 -0.05 4.96
CA PHE A 101 -1.36 0.13 3.53
C PHE A 101 0.10 0.40 3.20
N VAL A 102 0.60 -0.25 2.16
CA VAL A 102 1.96 -0.06 1.63
C VAL A 102 1.87 0.20 0.13
N ALA A 103 2.46 1.29 -0.33
CA ALA A 103 2.68 1.52 -1.75
C ALA A 103 4.11 1.16 -2.13
N MET A 104 4.26 0.23 -3.06
CA MET A 104 5.50 -0.10 -3.75
C MET A 104 5.59 0.69 -5.06
N PRO A 105 6.75 0.73 -5.72
CA PRO A 105 6.87 1.32 -7.06
C PRO A 105 5.77 0.87 -8.01
N GLY A 106 5.18 1.85 -8.71
CA GLY A 106 4.10 1.62 -9.65
C GLY A 106 3.76 2.86 -10.47
N GLY A 107 2.72 2.76 -11.27
CA GLY A 107 2.23 3.85 -12.11
C GLY A 107 1.14 4.70 -11.43
N ALA A 108 0.35 5.37 -12.29
CA ALA A 108 -0.72 6.26 -11.84
C ALA A 108 -1.77 5.57 -10.95
N GLY A 109 -2.10 4.30 -11.23
CA GLY A 109 -3.05 3.55 -10.39
C GLY A 109 -2.54 3.34 -8.97
N THR A 110 -1.26 2.97 -8.80
CA THR A 110 -0.64 2.82 -7.49
C THR A 110 -0.62 4.13 -6.71
N LEU A 111 -0.33 5.25 -7.38
CA LEU A 111 -0.36 6.58 -6.76
C LEU A 111 -1.79 7.00 -6.41
N GLU A 112 -2.76 6.71 -7.25
CA GLU A 112 -4.18 7.00 -6.99
C GLU A 112 -4.67 6.23 -5.76
N GLU A 113 -4.40 4.92 -5.66
CA GLU A 113 -4.75 4.09 -4.52
C GLU A 113 -4.05 4.58 -3.22
N PHE A 114 -2.77 4.94 -3.30
CA PHE A 114 -2.03 5.53 -2.19
C PHE A 114 -2.65 6.83 -1.71
N PHE A 115 -2.89 7.79 -2.61
CA PHE A 115 -3.46 9.08 -2.24
C PHE A 115 -4.89 8.96 -1.71
N GLU A 116 -5.67 8.01 -2.18
CA GLU A 116 -7.02 7.78 -1.68
C GLU A 116 -6.98 7.38 -0.19
N VAL A 117 -6.25 6.32 0.18
CA VAL A 117 -6.18 5.87 1.57
C VAL A 117 -5.44 6.88 2.46
N TYR A 118 -4.42 7.56 1.94
CA TYR A 118 -3.72 8.62 2.65
C TYR A 118 -4.64 9.80 2.94
N THR A 119 -5.48 10.19 1.99
CA THR A 119 -6.49 11.24 2.17
C THR A 119 -7.57 10.79 3.16
N TRP A 120 -8.03 9.54 3.09
CA TRP A 120 -9.01 9.00 4.04
C TRP A 120 -8.48 9.00 5.47
N ALA A 121 -7.20 8.71 5.67
CA ALA A 121 -6.56 8.84 6.98
C ALA A 121 -6.59 10.29 7.50
N GLN A 122 -6.27 11.27 6.64
CA GLN A 122 -6.31 12.70 6.99
C GLN A 122 -7.72 13.19 7.31
N LEU A 123 -8.73 12.64 6.63
CA LEU A 123 -10.15 12.96 6.85
C LEU A 123 -10.76 12.21 8.04
N GLY A 124 -10.02 11.27 8.64
CA GLY A 124 -10.48 10.49 9.79
C GLY A 124 -11.41 9.31 9.43
N TYR A 125 -11.53 8.93 8.16
CA TYR A 125 -12.29 7.73 7.74
C TYR A 125 -11.67 6.43 8.25
N HIS A 126 -10.36 6.42 8.47
CA HIS A 126 -9.65 5.34 9.15
C HIS A 126 -8.43 5.87 9.94
N ARG A 127 -7.90 5.00 10.81
CA ARG A 127 -6.71 5.27 11.63
C ARG A 127 -5.57 4.31 11.33
N LYS A 128 -5.60 3.68 10.17
CA LYS A 128 -4.62 2.67 9.74
C LYS A 128 -3.36 3.38 9.22
N PRO A 129 -2.15 2.83 9.47
CA PRO A 129 -0.92 3.36 8.92
C PRO A 129 -0.89 3.25 7.39
N VAL A 130 -0.27 4.25 6.78
CA VAL A 130 0.00 4.29 5.34
C VAL A 130 1.51 4.42 5.15
N ALA A 131 2.08 3.63 4.24
CA ALA A 131 3.52 3.58 4.03
C ALA A 131 3.90 3.69 2.54
N LEU A 132 5.08 4.25 2.30
CA LEU A 132 5.80 4.14 1.04
C LEU A 132 7.01 3.21 1.24
N TYR A 133 7.07 2.10 0.51
CA TYR A 133 8.23 1.25 0.43
C TYR A 133 9.19 1.84 -0.62
N ASN A 134 10.14 2.66 -0.12
CA ASN A 134 10.97 3.54 -0.95
C ASN A 134 12.20 2.82 -1.51
N ILE A 135 11.97 1.85 -2.36
CA ILE A 135 13.00 1.02 -2.97
C ILE A 135 13.85 1.90 -3.90
N ASP A 136 15.15 1.92 -3.65
CA ASP A 136 16.13 2.60 -4.49
C ASP A 136 15.75 4.05 -4.81
N SER A 137 15.23 4.76 -3.79
CA SER A 137 14.83 6.17 -3.88
C SER A 137 13.70 6.46 -4.89
N PHE A 138 12.91 5.44 -5.26
CA PHE A 138 11.82 5.62 -6.24
C PHE A 138 10.84 6.72 -5.83
N TYR A 139 10.55 6.82 -4.55
CA TYR A 139 9.59 7.79 -4.02
C TYR A 139 10.20 9.11 -3.54
N ASP A 140 11.52 9.32 -3.67
CA ASP A 140 12.14 10.60 -3.26
C ASP A 140 11.47 11.83 -3.90
N PRO A 141 11.14 11.83 -5.22
CA PRO A 141 10.42 12.96 -5.82
C PRO A 141 9.02 13.17 -5.23
N LEU A 142 8.30 12.09 -4.89
CA LEU A 142 6.98 12.19 -4.24
C LEU A 142 7.10 12.72 -2.82
N ILE A 143 8.07 12.24 -2.06
CA ILE A 143 8.36 12.72 -0.70
C ILE A 143 8.70 14.20 -0.71
N ALA A 144 9.53 14.64 -1.68
CA ALA A 144 9.85 16.06 -1.86
C ALA A 144 8.60 16.89 -2.18
N LEU A 145 7.71 16.40 -3.06
CA LEU A 145 6.45 17.06 -3.37
C LEU A 145 5.54 17.16 -2.13
N LEU A 146 5.39 16.07 -1.37
CA LEU A 146 4.58 16.07 -0.15
C LEU A 146 5.13 17.06 0.89
N ARG A 147 6.46 17.13 1.06
CA ARG A 147 7.10 18.12 1.93
C ARG A 147 6.82 19.55 1.45
N HIS A 148 6.95 19.79 0.15
CA HIS A 148 6.61 21.09 -0.42
C HIS A 148 5.14 21.49 -0.17
N THR A 149 4.20 20.55 -0.21
CA THR A 149 2.80 20.84 0.14
C THR A 149 2.63 21.22 1.63
N VAL A 150 3.50 20.72 2.51
CA VAL A 150 3.55 21.16 3.92
C VAL A 150 4.11 22.59 4.02
N ASP A 151 5.23 22.85 3.34
CA ASP A 151 5.91 24.16 3.37
C ASP A 151 5.02 25.28 2.82
N GLU A 152 4.22 24.97 1.78
CA GLU A 152 3.24 25.88 1.17
C GLU A 152 1.90 25.94 1.95
N GLY A 153 1.75 25.19 3.04
CA GLY A 153 0.56 25.21 3.91
C GLY A 153 -0.67 24.48 3.40
N PHE A 154 -0.55 23.67 2.33
CA PHE A 154 -1.65 22.85 1.81
C PHE A 154 -1.85 21.54 2.59
N MET A 155 -0.84 21.08 3.32
CA MET A 155 -0.89 19.91 4.17
C MET A 155 -0.30 20.20 5.56
N ARG A 156 -0.93 19.67 6.62
CA ARG A 156 -0.38 19.82 7.97
C ARG A 156 0.85 18.92 8.16
N PRO A 157 1.91 19.40 8.83
CA PRO A 157 3.10 18.62 9.13
C PRO A 157 2.79 17.26 9.76
N THR A 158 1.83 17.19 10.66
CA THR A 158 1.43 15.98 11.39
C THR A 158 0.98 14.84 10.47
N TYR A 159 0.45 15.15 9.28
CA TYR A 159 0.07 14.11 8.31
C TYR A 159 1.27 13.59 7.54
N PHE A 160 2.22 14.46 7.21
CA PHE A 160 3.49 14.06 6.60
C PHE A 160 4.30 13.19 7.57
N ASP A 161 4.42 13.62 8.83
CA ASP A 161 5.18 12.93 9.86
C ASP A 161 4.57 11.56 10.23
N ALA A 162 3.28 11.38 9.97
CA ALA A 162 2.58 10.11 10.18
C ALA A 162 2.77 9.11 9.04
N LEU A 163 3.36 9.50 7.91
CA LEU A 163 3.64 8.62 6.79
C LEU A 163 4.82 7.71 7.13
N CYS A 164 4.63 6.39 7.07
CA CYS A 164 5.71 5.44 7.26
C CYS A 164 6.58 5.37 5.99
N LEU A 165 7.90 5.39 6.16
CA LEU A 165 8.86 5.41 5.05
C LEU A 165 10.04 4.49 5.38
N ASP A 166 10.32 3.52 4.53
CA ASP A 166 11.53 2.71 4.62
C ASP A 166 11.88 2.07 3.27
N ALA A 167 13.15 1.72 3.09
CA ALA A 167 13.65 0.92 1.98
C ALA A 167 13.84 -0.56 2.37
N GLU A 168 13.73 -0.88 3.68
CA GLU A 168 13.88 -2.22 4.22
C GLU A 168 12.52 -2.78 4.66
N PRO A 169 12.09 -3.96 4.13
CA PRO A 169 10.73 -4.44 4.35
C PRO A 169 10.43 -4.79 5.81
N VAL A 170 11.39 -5.34 6.55
CA VAL A 170 11.23 -5.68 7.96
C VAL A 170 11.07 -4.41 8.80
N ALA A 171 11.92 -3.39 8.56
CA ALA A 171 11.84 -2.12 9.26
C ALA A 171 10.51 -1.41 8.96
N LEU A 172 10.04 -1.47 7.70
CA LEU A 172 8.75 -0.90 7.32
C LEU A 172 7.58 -1.57 8.06
N ILE A 173 7.56 -2.92 8.15
CA ILE A 173 6.53 -3.66 8.90
C ILE A 173 6.56 -3.30 10.39
N GLU A 174 7.74 -3.10 10.97
CA GLU A 174 7.88 -2.65 12.35
C GLU A 174 7.33 -1.23 12.56
N GLN A 175 7.56 -0.31 11.61
CA GLN A 175 6.95 1.02 11.65
C GLN A 175 5.41 0.93 11.61
N LEU A 176 4.84 0.10 10.71
CA LEU A 176 3.39 -0.12 10.64
C LEU A 176 2.82 -0.65 11.97
N ARG A 177 3.53 -1.56 12.65
CA ARG A 177 3.10 -2.11 13.95
C ARG A 177 3.14 -1.10 15.08
N ARG A 178 4.11 -0.19 15.06
CA ARG A 178 4.30 0.84 16.08
C ARG A 178 3.53 2.12 15.80
N TYR A 179 2.89 2.21 14.64
CA TYR A 179 2.19 3.40 14.22
C TYR A 179 1.14 3.86 15.25
N GLN A 180 1.15 5.16 15.52
CA GLN A 180 0.13 5.83 16.32
C GLN A 180 -0.52 6.92 15.47
N PRO A 181 -1.84 6.87 15.25
CA PRO A 181 -2.51 7.86 14.43
C PRO A 181 -2.39 9.24 15.06
N PRO A 182 -2.24 10.31 14.25
CA PRO A 182 -2.25 11.68 14.74
C PRO A 182 -3.49 11.96 15.58
N VAL A 183 -3.29 12.58 16.74
CA VAL A 183 -4.37 12.84 17.72
C VAL A 183 -5.33 13.95 17.26
N ARG A 184 -4.93 14.78 16.26
CA ARG A 184 -5.72 15.95 15.85
C ARG A 184 -6.66 15.62 14.70
N ASP A 185 -7.93 15.95 14.92
CA ASP A 185 -8.94 16.09 13.88
C ASP A 185 -8.50 17.17 12.87
N LYS A 186 -8.67 16.89 11.57
CA LYS A 186 -8.42 17.85 10.47
C LYS A 186 -9.16 19.17 10.69
N TRP A 187 -10.30 19.12 11.36
CA TRP A 187 -11.21 20.24 11.61
C TRP A 187 -10.92 20.95 12.95
N ALA A 188 -10.05 20.44 13.80
CA ALA A 188 -9.64 21.13 15.01
C ALA A 188 -8.86 22.40 14.65
N PRO A 189 -9.16 23.56 15.27
CA PRO A 189 -8.40 24.79 15.05
C PRO A 189 -6.93 24.55 15.42
N ASP A 190 -6.01 25.13 14.63
CA ASP A 190 -4.60 25.14 15.01
C ASP A 190 -4.47 25.82 16.38
N ALA A 191 -3.72 25.19 17.30
CA ALA A 191 -3.40 25.86 18.54
C ALA A 191 -2.78 27.22 18.18
N ALA A 192 -3.38 28.30 18.67
CA ALA A 192 -2.90 29.66 18.42
C ALA A 192 -1.37 29.69 18.64
N LYS A 193 -0.66 30.17 17.61
CA LYS A 193 0.78 30.45 17.71
C LYS A 193 1.00 31.59 18.69
#